data_8b61d5cc713a62ff61c94b07dbfb886b
#
_entry.id   8b61d5cc713a62ff61c94b07dbfb886b
#
_cell.length_a   1.000
_cell.length_b   1.000
_cell.length_c   1.000
_cell.angle_alpha   90.00
_cell.angle_beta   90.00
_cell.angle_gamma   90.00
#
_symmetry.space_group_name_H-M   'P 1'
#
loop_
_entity.id
_entity.type
_entity.pdbx_description
1 polymer ?
#
loop_
_entity_poly.entity_id
_entity_poly.type
_entity_poly.pdbx_seq_one_letter_code
_entity_poly.pdbx_strand_id
1 'polypeptide(L)'
;MGVSDQRETGCNLAYRNLKKAGYEVAAVNPRLPEFEGDPCYPDLGSIPSRPQAVFIVTNPTVTEQVVRQCVDLGITRVWMHCMMGTRPGLVRGMTSVSQDAVQMCREKGITVIPGSCPNQFLKPDFGHSMMRVLWRTLGFMRISHDRAAGAAH
;
A
#
# COMPACT_ATOMS: atom_id res chain seq x y z
N MET A 1 0.98 -6.53 -2.00
CA MET A 1 -0.28 -7.13 -2.52
C MET A 1 -0.61 -6.55 -3.87
N GLY A 2 -0.79 -7.41 -4.90
CA GLY A 2 -1.10 -6.99 -6.28
C GLY A 2 0.10 -6.98 -7.23
N VAL A 3 1.15 -7.77 -6.98
CA VAL A 3 2.19 -8.07 -7.96
C VAL A 3 1.59 -8.79 -9.19
N SER A 4 2.22 -8.68 -10.34
CA SER A 4 1.74 -9.30 -11.59
C SER A 4 2.92 -9.77 -12.43
N ASP A 5 2.80 -10.96 -12.99
CA ASP A 5 3.71 -11.52 -13.99
C ASP A 5 3.30 -11.17 -15.42
N GLN A 6 2.05 -10.73 -15.62
CA GLN A 6 1.48 -10.41 -16.94
C GLN A 6 1.85 -9.01 -17.43
N ARG A 7 2.18 -8.11 -16.52
CA ARG A 7 2.52 -6.71 -16.84
C ARG A 7 3.32 -6.07 -15.75
N GLU A 8 4.15 -5.10 -16.10
CA GLU A 8 4.82 -4.25 -15.13
C GLU A 8 3.79 -3.37 -14.41
N THR A 9 3.83 -3.37 -13.07
CA THR A 9 2.93 -2.59 -12.23
C THR A 9 3.72 -1.77 -11.21
N GLY A 10 3.09 -0.74 -10.64
CA GLY A 10 3.66 0.00 -9.51
C GLY A 10 3.95 -0.88 -8.30
N CYS A 11 3.24 -2.01 -8.16
CA CYS A 11 3.49 -3.02 -7.14
C CYS A 11 4.80 -3.78 -7.39
N ASN A 12 5.07 -4.18 -8.63
CA ASN A 12 6.30 -4.87 -9.01
C ASN A 12 7.52 -3.98 -8.73
N LEU A 13 7.46 -2.72 -9.15
CA LEU A 13 8.53 -1.76 -8.89
C LEU A 13 8.73 -1.52 -7.38
N ALA A 14 7.66 -1.37 -6.62
CA ALA A 14 7.73 -1.21 -5.17
C ALA A 14 8.32 -2.45 -4.49
N TYR A 15 7.94 -3.66 -4.92
CA TYR A 15 8.49 -4.92 -4.43
C TYR A 15 10.02 -4.94 -4.56
N ARG A 16 10.54 -4.69 -5.77
CA ARG A 16 11.98 -4.66 -6.03
C ARG A 16 12.71 -3.56 -5.24
N ASN A 17 12.13 -2.36 -5.18
CA ASN A 17 12.76 -1.24 -4.48
C ASN A 17 12.79 -1.44 -2.96
N LEU A 18 11.77 -2.03 -2.37
CA LEU A 18 11.75 -2.39 -0.95
C LEU A 18 12.80 -3.46 -0.64
N LYS A 19 12.91 -4.52 -1.46
CA LYS A 19 13.98 -5.54 -1.31
C LYS A 19 15.36 -4.92 -1.43
N LYS A 20 15.60 -4.04 -2.41
CA LYS A 20 16.87 -3.31 -2.56
C LYS A 20 17.18 -2.40 -1.36
N ALA A 21 16.16 -1.90 -0.69
CA ALA A 21 16.30 -1.10 0.53
C ALA A 21 16.51 -1.92 1.80
N GLY A 22 16.56 -3.27 1.69
CA GLY A 22 16.84 -4.18 2.80
C GLY A 22 15.61 -4.62 3.59
N TYR A 23 14.40 -4.35 3.09
CA TYR A 23 13.18 -4.87 3.72
C TYR A 23 12.95 -6.34 3.35
N GLU A 24 12.45 -7.11 4.30
CA GLU A 24 11.84 -8.41 4.04
C GLU A 24 10.47 -8.18 3.40
N VAL A 25 10.27 -8.69 2.19
CA VAL A 25 9.06 -8.41 1.39
C VAL A 25 8.45 -9.71 0.88
N ALA A 26 7.21 -9.98 1.27
CA ALA A 26 6.42 -11.08 0.74
C ALA A 26 5.53 -10.61 -0.42
N ALA A 27 5.60 -11.31 -1.55
CA ALA A 27 4.68 -11.11 -2.67
C ALA A 27 3.32 -11.75 -2.37
N VAL A 28 2.22 -11.05 -2.70
CA VAL A 28 0.87 -11.59 -2.52
C VAL A 28 0.04 -11.40 -3.78
N ASN A 29 -0.38 -12.52 -4.37
CA ASN A 29 -1.32 -12.58 -5.48
C ASN A 29 -1.97 -14.00 -5.51
N PRO A 30 -3.30 -14.13 -5.44
CA PRO A 30 -3.97 -15.44 -5.41
C PRO A 30 -3.81 -16.29 -6.69
N ARG A 31 -3.25 -15.71 -7.75
CA ARG A 31 -3.08 -16.38 -9.05
C ARG A 31 -1.65 -16.82 -9.34
N LEU A 32 -0.70 -16.47 -8.46
CA LEU A 32 0.71 -16.74 -8.69
C LEU A 32 1.28 -17.58 -7.55
N PRO A 33 1.93 -18.71 -7.85
CA PRO A 33 2.67 -19.47 -6.84
C PRO A 33 4.03 -18.86 -6.50
N GLU A 34 4.57 -18.07 -7.45
CA GLU A 34 5.91 -17.49 -7.38
C GLU A 34 5.92 -16.11 -8.06
N PHE A 35 6.77 -15.20 -7.59
CA PHE A 35 7.02 -13.91 -8.22
C PHE A 35 8.51 -13.54 -8.13
N GLU A 36 9.17 -13.40 -9.27
CA GLU A 36 10.61 -13.06 -9.40
C GLU A 36 11.53 -13.99 -8.59
N GLY A 37 11.23 -15.29 -8.55
CA GLY A 37 12.02 -16.32 -7.85
C GLY A 37 11.71 -16.46 -6.36
N ASP A 38 10.80 -15.65 -5.81
CA ASP A 38 10.36 -15.76 -4.43
C ASP A 38 8.95 -16.38 -4.34
N PRO A 39 8.61 -17.07 -3.25
CA PRO A 39 7.24 -17.52 -2.99
C PRO A 39 6.24 -16.38 -3.07
N CYS A 40 5.13 -16.60 -3.79
CA CYS A 40 4.01 -15.67 -3.83
C CYS A 40 2.81 -16.29 -3.11
N TYR A 41 2.28 -15.57 -2.16
CA TYR A 41 1.22 -16.07 -1.28
C TYR A 41 -0.17 -15.69 -1.80
N PRO A 42 -1.18 -16.56 -1.66
CA PRO A 42 -2.53 -16.25 -2.13
C PRO A 42 -3.22 -15.15 -1.32
N ASP A 43 -2.91 -15.04 -0.04
CA ASP A 43 -3.46 -14.08 0.91
C ASP A 43 -2.46 -13.73 2.03
N LEU A 44 -2.82 -12.82 2.92
CA LEU A 44 -1.96 -12.39 4.02
C LEU A 44 -1.79 -13.46 5.10
N GLY A 45 -2.81 -14.31 5.31
CA GLY A 45 -2.80 -15.37 6.32
C GLY A 45 -1.87 -16.53 5.98
N SER A 46 -1.57 -16.70 4.68
CA SER A 46 -0.67 -17.75 4.18
C SER A 46 0.81 -17.41 4.32
N ILE A 47 1.15 -16.17 4.67
CA ILE A 47 2.54 -15.75 4.88
C ILE A 47 3.06 -16.36 6.19
N PRO A 48 4.20 -17.07 6.20
CA PRO A 48 4.70 -17.75 7.41
C PRO A 48 4.96 -16.83 8.60
N SER A 49 5.41 -15.60 8.33
CA SER A 49 5.60 -14.56 9.35
C SER A 49 4.62 -13.42 9.14
N ARG A 50 3.92 -13.01 10.20
CA ARG A 50 2.96 -11.90 10.13
C ARG A 50 3.66 -10.61 9.66
N PRO A 51 3.24 -10.00 8.54
CA PRO A 51 3.83 -8.75 8.09
C PRO A 51 3.51 -7.59 9.04
N GLN A 52 4.46 -6.68 9.21
CA GLN A 52 4.26 -5.47 10.02
C GLN A 52 3.44 -4.39 9.28
N ALA A 53 3.50 -4.43 7.95
CA ALA A 53 2.82 -3.46 7.09
C ALA A 53 2.38 -4.11 5.79
N VAL A 54 1.31 -3.61 5.19
CA VAL A 54 0.79 -4.07 3.90
C VAL A 54 0.70 -2.90 2.92
N PHE A 55 1.39 -3.04 1.78
CA PHE A 55 1.24 -2.15 0.63
C PHE A 55 0.26 -2.77 -0.37
N ILE A 56 -0.79 -2.03 -0.72
CA ILE A 56 -1.94 -2.52 -1.51
C ILE A 56 -1.98 -1.79 -2.85
N VAL A 57 -1.94 -2.58 -3.95
CA VAL A 57 -2.11 -2.11 -5.33
C VAL A 57 -3.17 -2.99 -6.01
N THR A 58 -4.39 -2.87 -5.54
CA THR A 58 -5.57 -3.60 -6.04
C THR A 58 -6.69 -2.62 -6.34
N ASN A 59 -7.81 -3.09 -6.91
CA ASN A 59 -8.99 -2.22 -6.99
C ASN A 59 -9.59 -1.97 -5.57
N PRO A 60 -10.38 -0.89 -5.39
CA PRO A 60 -10.91 -0.51 -4.07
C PRO A 60 -11.70 -1.61 -3.37
N THR A 61 -12.51 -2.39 -4.07
CA THR A 61 -13.31 -3.48 -3.49
C THR A 61 -12.42 -4.59 -2.91
N VAL A 62 -11.34 -4.96 -3.63
CA VAL A 62 -10.36 -5.93 -3.11
C VAL A 62 -9.57 -5.33 -1.96
N THR A 63 -9.28 -4.02 -1.99
CA THR A 63 -8.62 -3.34 -0.86
C THR A 63 -9.39 -3.49 0.44
N GLU A 64 -10.72 -3.39 0.41
CA GLU A 64 -11.57 -3.60 1.59
C GLU A 64 -11.41 -5.01 2.17
N GLN A 65 -11.37 -6.03 1.30
CA GLN A 65 -11.14 -7.42 1.72
C GLN A 65 -9.76 -7.60 2.36
N VAL A 66 -8.73 -6.98 1.78
CA VAL A 66 -7.37 -7.02 2.32
C VAL A 66 -7.29 -6.33 3.68
N VAL A 67 -7.99 -5.21 3.86
CA VAL A 67 -8.02 -4.50 5.15
C VAL A 67 -8.72 -5.34 6.21
N ARG A 68 -9.79 -6.09 5.88
CA ARG A 68 -10.38 -7.05 6.82
C ARG A 68 -9.36 -8.11 7.26
N GLN A 69 -8.61 -8.68 6.32
CA GLN A 69 -7.51 -9.60 6.68
C GLN A 69 -6.47 -8.93 7.60
N CYS A 70 -6.13 -7.65 7.35
CA CYS A 70 -5.22 -6.92 8.24
C CYS A 70 -5.78 -6.80 9.66
N VAL A 71 -7.07 -6.54 9.82
CA VAL A 71 -7.75 -6.50 11.12
C VAL A 71 -7.66 -7.85 11.82
N ASP A 72 -8.03 -8.93 11.12
CA ASP A 72 -8.07 -10.30 11.67
C ASP A 72 -6.68 -10.78 12.11
N LEU A 73 -5.64 -10.39 11.36
CA LEU A 73 -4.25 -10.75 11.63
C LEU A 73 -3.52 -9.78 12.57
N GLY A 74 -4.18 -8.70 13.02
CA GLY A 74 -3.57 -7.68 13.87
C GLY A 74 -2.43 -6.90 13.19
N ILE A 75 -2.51 -6.69 11.89
CA ILE A 75 -1.56 -5.86 11.13
C ILE A 75 -1.93 -4.39 11.34
N THR A 76 -0.96 -3.58 11.74
CA THR A 76 -1.20 -2.22 12.23
C THR A 76 -0.85 -1.11 11.24
N ARG A 77 -0.32 -1.44 10.07
CA ARG A 77 0.10 -0.45 9.07
C ARG A 77 -0.36 -0.85 7.67
N VAL A 78 -1.08 0.05 7.02
CA VAL A 78 -1.61 -0.16 5.66
C VAL A 78 -1.27 1.04 4.78
N TRP A 79 -0.80 0.77 3.58
CA TRP A 79 -0.58 1.78 2.56
C TRP A 79 -1.38 1.43 1.30
N MET A 80 -2.35 2.23 0.94
CA MET A 80 -3.16 2.08 -0.28
C MET A 80 -2.55 2.93 -1.39
N HIS A 81 -2.24 2.30 -2.54
CA HIS A 81 -1.60 2.98 -3.66
C HIS A 81 -2.56 3.93 -4.39
N CYS A 82 -2.06 5.10 -4.76
CA CYS A 82 -2.67 5.97 -5.76
C CYS A 82 -1.56 6.77 -6.46
N MET A 83 -1.53 6.73 -7.79
CA MET A 83 -0.54 7.49 -8.57
C MET A 83 -0.68 9.01 -8.39
N MET A 84 -1.90 9.49 -8.17
CA MET A 84 -2.24 10.92 -8.07
C MET A 84 -2.22 11.44 -6.61
N GLY A 85 -1.40 10.85 -5.74
CA GLY A 85 -1.28 11.28 -4.35
C GLY A 85 -2.48 10.89 -3.49
N THR A 86 -2.89 11.74 -2.56
CA THR A 86 -3.95 11.46 -1.57
C THR A 86 -5.36 11.90 -1.97
N ARG A 87 -5.57 12.32 -3.22
CA ARG A 87 -6.87 12.74 -3.76
C ARG A 87 -7.40 11.74 -4.79
N PRO A 88 -7.98 10.59 -4.36
CA PRO A 88 -8.39 9.51 -5.26
C PRO A 88 -9.57 9.88 -6.18
N GLY A 89 -10.31 10.93 -5.87
CA GLY A 89 -11.49 11.33 -6.65
C GLY A 89 -11.20 11.81 -8.07
N LEU A 90 -9.95 12.17 -8.39
CA LEU A 90 -9.56 12.65 -9.72
C LEU A 90 -9.23 11.53 -10.71
N VAL A 91 -9.07 10.27 -10.25
CA VAL A 91 -8.57 9.18 -11.09
C VAL A 91 -9.37 7.90 -10.84
N ARG A 92 -10.51 7.76 -11.53
CA ARG A 92 -11.26 6.51 -11.51
C ARG A 92 -10.44 5.39 -12.15
N GLY A 93 -10.29 4.27 -11.44
CA GLY A 93 -9.62 3.05 -11.95
C GLY A 93 -8.10 2.98 -11.75
N MET A 94 -7.44 4.04 -11.26
CA MET A 94 -5.99 4.06 -11.01
C MET A 94 -5.64 4.22 -9.53
N THR A 95 -6.57 3.88 -8.65
CA THR A 95 -6.42 4.00 -7.21
C THR A 95 -6.79 2.70 -6.52
N SER A 96 -6.07 2.36 -5.45
CA SER A 96 -6.43 1.30 -4.50
C SER A 96 -7.16 1.84 -3.27
N VAL A 97 -7.39 3.14 -3.22
CA VAL A 97 -8.02 3.79 -2.06
C VAL A 97 -9.53 3.54 -2.07
N SER A 98 -10.03 2.89 -1.02
CA SER A 98 -11.44 2.80 -0.66
C SER A 98 -11.68 3.64 0.59
N GLN A 99 -12.70 4.50 0.58
CA GLN A 99 -13.04 5.30 1.76
C GLN A 99 -13.51 4.41 2.91
N ASP A 100 -14.25 3.35 2.62
CA ASP A 100 -14.71 2.37 3.61
C ASP A 100 -13.53 1.62 4.25
N ALA A 101 -12.53 1.25 3.44
CA ALA A 101 -11.31 0.64 3.95
C ALA A 101 -10.49 1.63 4.81
N VAL A 102 -10.42 2.90 4.44
CA VAL A 102 -9.77 3.95 5.25
C VAL A 102 -10.49 4.13 6.58
N GLN A 103 -11.81 4.20 6.55
CA GLN A 103 -12.63 4.32 7.76
C GLN A 103 -12.43 3.10 8.68
N MET A 104 -12.48 1.89 8.13
CA MET A 104 -12.22 0.65 8.87
C MET A 104 -10.83 0.67 9.53
N CYS A 105 -9.79 1.10 8.82
CA CYS A 105 -8.46 1.23 9.39
C CYS A 105 -8.46 2.15 10.62
N ARG A 106 -9.11 3.31 10.51
CA ARG A 106 -9.19 4.30 11.60
C ARG A 106 -9.92 3.75 12.83
N GLU A 107 -11.07 3.13 12.61
CA GLU A 107 -11.89 2.51 13.68
C GLU A 107 -11.16 1.38 14.40
N LYS A 108 -10.29 0.65 13.71
CA LYS A 108 -9.50 -0.45 14.25
C LYS A 108 -8.09 -0.04 14.72
N GLY A 109 -7.77 1.25 14.73
CA GLY A 109 -6.46 1.76 15.16
C GLY A 109 -5.30 1.38 14.23
N ILE A 110 -5.60 1.06 12.96
CA ILE A 110 -4.60 0.77 11.94
C ILE A 110 -4.11 2.09 11.33
N THR A 111 -2.81 2.33 11.38
CA THR A 111 -2.19 3.47 10.69
C THR A 111 -2.35 3.30 9.18
N VAL A 112 -3.02 4.23 8.52
CA VAL A 112 -3.28 4.14 7.07
C VAL A 112 -2.70 5.32 6.31
N ILE A 113 -2.05 5.04 5.18
CA ILE A 113 -1.66 6.04 4.17
C ILE A 113 -2.58 5.85 2.96
N PRO A 114 -3.62 6.70 2.81
CA PRO A 114 -4.56 6.60 1.70
C PRO A 114 -4.04 7.37 0.49
N GLY A 115 -3.27 6.71 -0.35
CA GLY A 115 -2.72 7.30 -1.58
C GLY A 115 -1.21 7.38 -1.61
N SER A 116 -0.67 8.03 -2.63
CA SER A 116 0.75 8.13 -2.99
C SER A 116 1.43 6.79 -3.32
N CYS A 117 2.68 6.84 -3.72
CA CYS A 117 3.46 5.68 -4.12
C CYS A 117 4.74 5.61 -3.28
N PRO A 118 5.09 4.46 -2.65
CA PRO A 118 6.32 4.33 -1.87
C PRO A 118 7.59 4.58 -2.68
N ASN A 119 7.57 4.36 -4.00
CA ASN A 119 8.70 4.66 -4.87
C ASN A 119 9.08 6.15 -4.91
N GLN A 120 8.19 7.05 -4.51
CA GLN A 120 8.51 8.48 -4.34
C GLN A 120 9.43 8.75 -3.14
N PHE A 121 9.57 7.80 -2.23
CA PHE A 121 10.33 7.93 -0.97
C PHE A 121 11.56 7.00 -0.93
N LEU A 122 11.52 5.87 -1.66
CA LEU A 122 12.57 4.87 -1.74
C LEU A 122 13.51 5.18 -2.91
N LYS A 123 14.57 6.01 -2.70
CA LYS A 123 15.53 6.39 -3.75
C LYS A 123 14.82 6.70 -5.08
N PRO A 124 14.02 7.77 -5.12
CA PRO A 124 13.18 8.04 -6.27
C PRO A 124 14.05 8.33 -7.52
N ASP A 125 13.67 7.75 -8.64
CA ASP A 125 14.17 8.18 -9.94
C ASP A 125 13.73 9.63 -10.26
N PHE A 126 14.21 10.17 -11.37
CA PHE A 126 13.90 11.56 -11.76
C PHE A 126 12.38 11.80 -11.87
N GLY A 127 11.63 10.85 -12.45
CA GLY A 127 10.18 10.96 -12.61
C GLY A 127 9.43 10.98 -11.26
N HIS A 128 9.78 10.07 -10.35
CA HIS A 128 9.17 10.01 -9.01
C HIS A 128 9.59 11.21 -8.14
N SER A 129 10.83 11.71 -8.30
CA SER A 129 11.30 12.93 -7.62
C SER A 129 10.52 14.16 -8.07
N MET A 130 10.36 14.35 -9.38
CA MET A 130 9.60 15.45 -9.97
C MET A 130 8.13 15.36 -9.56
N MET A 131 7.52 14.17 -9.61
CA MET A 131 6.13 13.95 -9.19
C MET A 131 5.94 14.26 -7.70
N ARG A 132 6.89 13.88 -6.84
CA ARG A 132 6.86 14.21 -5.41
C ARG A 132 6.85 15.71 -5.17
N VAL A 133 7.72 16.47 -5.87
CA VAL A 133 7.77 17.92 -5.75
C VAL A 133 6.47 18.55 -6.24
N LEU A 134 6.00 18.14 -7.43
CA LEU A 134 4.77 18.66 -8.02
C LEU A 134 3.55 18.40 -7.12
N TRP A 135 3.38 17.17 -6.63
CA TRP A 135 2.25 16.85 -5.74
C TRP A 135 2.33 17.55 -4.39
N ARG A 136 3.53 17.79 -3.90
CA ARG A 136 3.74 18.56 -2.66
C ARG A 136 3.35 20.04 -2.84
N THR A 137 3.75 20.66 -3.96
CA THR A 137 3.41 22.07 -4.27
C THR A 137 1.92 22.26 -4.55
N LEU A 138 1.27 21.28 -5.20
CA LEU A 138 -0.16 21.30 -5.49
C LEU A 138 -1.05 20.86 -4.30
N GLY A 139 -0.46 20.53 -3.14
CA GLY A 139 -1.19 20.11 -1.95
C GLY A 139 -1.85 18.72 -2.05
N PHE A 140 -1.42 17.88 -3.00
CA PHE A 140 -1.90 16.50 -3.16
C PHE A 140 -1.25 15.51 -2.18
N MET A 141 -0.20 15.91 -1.46
CA MET A 141 0.46 15.11 -0.42
C MET A 141 0.19 15.74 0.94
N ARG A 142 -0.97 15.47 1.51
CA ARG A 142 -1.20 15.66 2.94
C ARG A 142 -1.03 14.30 3.62
N ILE A 143 0.11 14.06 4.21
CA ILE A 143 0.27 12.99 5.21
C ILE A 143 -0.37 13.55 6.47
N SER A 144 -1.63 13.23 6.70
CA SER A 144 -2.25 13.44 8.00
C SER A 144 -1.65 12.40 8.94
N HIS A 145 -0.68 12.83 9.77
CA HIS A 145 -0.35 12.11 10.98
C HIS A 145 -1.52 12.32 11.96
N ASP A 146 -2.63 11.63 11.73
CA ASP A 146 -3.61 11.42 12.79
C ASP A 146 -2.97 10.46 13.80
N ARG A 147 -2.19 11.04 14.72
CA ARG A 147 -1.88 10.37 15.97
C ARG A 147 -3.21 10.08 16.62
N ALA A 148 -3.44 8.82 16.97
CA ALA A 148 -4.52 8.44 17.84
C ALA A 148 -4.44 9.30 19.13
N ALA A 149 -5.21 10.37 19.17
CA ALA A 149 -5.48 11.10 20.38
C ALA A 149 -6.50 10.26 21.15
N GLY A 150 -6.08 9.58 22.20
CA GLY A 150 -7.01 8.90 23.08
C GLY A 150 -6.47 7.63 23.71
N ALA A 151 -5.46 7.75 24.56
CA ALA A 151 -5.27 6.81 25.66
C ALA A 151 -4.67 7.60 26.85
N ALA A 152 -5.52 8.37 27.47
CA ALA A 152 -5.29 8.87 28.82
C ALA A 152 -6.66 8.84 29.52
N HIS A 153 -6.91 7.75 30.24
CA HIS A 153 -7.55 7.69 31.54
C HIS A 153 -7.53 6.26 32.04
#